data_67fd6985c9b50d46eb83dd125420aaa2
#
_entry.id   67fd6985c9b50d46eb83dd125420aaa2
#
_cell.length_a   1.000
_cell.length_b   1.000
_cell.length_c   1.000
_cell.angle_alpha   90.00
_cell.angle_beta   90.00
_cell.angle_gamma   90.00
#
_symmetry.space_group_name_H-M   'P 1'
#
loop_
_entity.id
_entity.type
_entity.pdbx_description
1 polymer ?
#
loop_
_entity_poly.entity_id
_entity_poly.type
_entity_poly.pdbx_seq_one_letter_code
_entity_poly.pdbx_strand_id
1 'polypeptide(L)'
;TAYYCDDTSKTTNHSVLIVGWDDNYSASNFNPQCRPSSDGAWLIRNSWGNCNNMGGYFWISYEDAMLQAEKNEEAEVAFFDVEKVDNYDNNYQYDGGIPFAFSKSFLRGANVFEAKADEKMQAVSFYTQEANVNYEVSIYESPDSDNPMSGKLVSSLSGTIAERGYCLLYT
;
A
#
# COMPACT_ATOMS: atom_id res chain seq x y z
N THR A 1 -20.89 -18.66 0.58
CA THR A 1 -20.56 -18.20 1.94
C THR A 1 -20.41 -16.69 1.89
N ALA A 2 -21.17 -15.98 2.74
CA ALA A 2 -21.14 -14.53 2.86
C ALA A 2 -20.97 -14.13 4.33
N TYR A 3 -20.21 -13.09 4.58
CA TYR A 3 -19.87 -12.58 5.90
C TYR A 3 -20.24 -11.10 6.03
N TYR A 4 -20.77 -10.73 7.17
CA TYR A 4 -21.05 -9.35 7.55
C TYR A 4 -20.95 -9.19 9.06
N CYS A 5 -20.30 -8.12 9.52
CA CYS A 5 -20.23 -7.71 10.92
C CYS A 5 -20.57 -6.22 11.02
N ASP A 6 -21.51 -5.89 11.89
CA ASP A 6 -21.91 -4.50 12.21
C ASP A 6 -21.31 -3.98 13.54
N ASP A 7 -20.56 -4.83 14.25
CA ASP A 7 -19.99 -4.52 15.56
C ASP A 7 -18.64 -3.78 15.42
N THR A 8 -18.69 -2.47 15.54
CA THR A 8 -17.50 -1.58 15.50
C THR A 8 -16.58 -1.70 16.71
N SER A 9 -16.97 -2.46 17.75
CA SER A 9 -16.11 -2.73 18.92
C SER A 9 -15.13 -3.89 18.68
N LYS A 10 -15.30 -4.64 17.60
CA LYS A 10 -14.38 -5.71 17.21
C LYS A 10 -13.12 -5.14 16.59
N THR A 11 -12.05 -5.88 16.73
CA THR A 11 -10.76 -5.60 16.09
C THR A 11 -10.49 -6.61 14.98
N THR A 12 -9.70 -6.19 13.99
CA THR A 12 -9.22 -7.09 12.93
C THR A 12 -8.21 -8.08 13.49
N ASN A 13 -8.26 -9.33 13.07
CA ASN A 13 -7.35 -10.39 13.51
C ASN A 13 -6.84 -11.28 12.37
N HIS A 14 -7.21 -10.96 11.14
CA HIS A 14 -6.85 -11.75 9.97
C HIS A 14 -6.79 -10.89 8.72
N SER A 15 -5.76 -11.11 7.90
CA SER A 15 -5.62 -10.45 6.61
C SER A 15 -6.10 -11.35 5.48
N VAL A 16 -6.82 -10.77 4.54
CA VAL A 16 -7.38 -11.45 3.37
C VAL A 16 -7.15 -10.64 2.10
N LEU A 17 -7.29 -11.26 0.94
CA LEU A 17 -7.09 -10.61 -0.34
C LEU A 17 -8.44 -10.32 -1.02
N ILE A 18 -8.71 -9.06 -1.35
CA ILE A 18 -9.82 -8.68 -2.22
C ILE A 18 -9.42 -9.02 -3.66
N VAL A 19 -10.23 -9.83 -4.34
CA VAL A 19 -9.98 -10.30 -5.71
C VAL A 19 -11.07 -9.90 -6.70
N GLY A 20 -12.13 -9.25 -6.22
CA GLY A 20 -13.23 -8.76 -7.04
C GLY A 20 -14.35 -8.13 -6.21
N TRP A 21 -15.41 -7.74 -6.87
CA TRP A 21 -16.60 -7.17 -6.24
C TRP A 21 -17.85 -7.42 -7.10
N ASP A 22 -19.01 -7.27 -6.50
CA ASP A 22 -20.30 -7.27 -7.18
C ASP A 22 -21.24 -6.29 -6.47
N ASP A 23 -21.57 -5.19 -7.16
CA ASP A 23 -22.43 -4.12 -6.64
C ASP A 23 -23.88 -4.59 -6.46
N ASN A 24 -24.27 -5.67 -7.15
CA ASN A 24 -25.61 -6.26 -7.09
C ASN A 24 -25.67 -7.52 -6.21
N TYR A 25 -24.59 -7.84 -5.46
CA TYR A 25 -24.62 -8.98 -4.55
C TYR A 25 -25.65 -8.75 -3.47
N SER A 26 -26.76 -9.51 -3.53
CA SER A 26 -27.92 -9.22 -2.69
C SER A 26 -27.65 -9.32 -1.19
N ALA A 27 -28.08 -8.33 -0.43
CA ALA A 27 -28.09 -8.35 1.03
C ALA A 27 -28.82 -9.59 1.59
N SER A 28 -29.76 -10.17 0.83
CA SER A 28 -30.46 -11.40 1.22
C SER A 28 -29.57 -12.65 1.30
N ASN A 29 -28.36 -12.61 0.70
CA ASN A 29 -27.40 -13.71 0.75
C ASN A 29 -26.65 -13.79 2.10
N PHE A 30 -26.75 -12.76 2.93
CA PHE A 30 -26.15 -12.72 4.25
C PHE A 30 -27.07 -13.33 5.33
N ASN A 31 -26.51 -13.55 6.51
CA ASN A 31 -27.25 -14.13 7.63
C ASN A 31 -28.50 -13.30 7.95
N PRO A 32 -29.70 -13.87 7.97
CA PRO A 32 -30.92 -13.12 8.29
C PRO A 32 -30.94 -12.43 9.65
N GLN A 33 -30.13 -12.91 10.60
CA GLN A 33 -30.05 -12.33 11.95
C GLN A 33 -29.07 -11.14 12.03
N CYS A 34 -28.16 -11.03 11.07
CA CYS A 34 -27.23 -9.92 10.94
C CYS A 34 -27.01 -9.69 9.44
N ARG A 35 -27.72 -8.72 8.87
CA ARG A 35 -27.78 -8.48 7.44
C ARG A 35 -27.43 -7.02 7.13
N PRO A 36 -26.60 -6.78 6.09
CA PRO A 36 -26.36 -5.40 5.64
C PRO A 36 -27.65 -4.74 5.13
N SER A 37 -27.69 -3.43 5.15
CA SER A 37 -28.86 -2.65 4.76
C SER A 37 -29.01 -2.50 3.24
N SER A 38 -27.92 -2.64 2.49
CA SER A 38 -27.88 -2.53 1.04
C SER A 38 -27.15 -3.72 0.38
N ASP A 39 -27.37 -3.86 -0.92
CA ASP A 39 -26.64 -4.81 -1.77
C ASP A 39 -25.19 -4.33 -1.98
N GLY A 40 -24.31 -5.23 -2.39
CA GLY A 40 -22.92 -5.01 -2.70
C GLY A 40 -21.97 -5.77 -1.77
N ALA A 41 -20.97 -6.40 -2.38
CA ALA A 41 -19.98 -7.17 -1.64
C ALA A 41 -18.65 -7.28 -2.36
N TRP A 42 -17.59 -7.42 -1.57
CA TRP A 42 -16.24 -7.77 -2.00
C TRP A 42 -16.09 -9.29 -2.12
N LEU A 43 -15.54 -9.77 -3.21
CA LEU A 43 -15.08 -11.15 -3.34
C LEU A 43 -13.68 -11.28 -2.73
N ILE A 44 -13.58 -12.17 -1.76
CA ILE A 44 -12.37 -12.36 -0.95
C ILE A 44 -11.76 -13.71 -1.23
N ARG A 45 -10.44 -13.76 -1.34
CA ARG A 45 -9.63 -14.97 -1.31
C ARG A 45 -8.97 -15.13 0.06
N ASN A 46 -9.27 -16.24 0.74
CA ASN A 46 -8.63 -16.59 2.01
C ASN A 46 -7.30 -17.34 1.77
N SER A 47 -6.41 -17.31 2.76
CA SER A 47 -5.12 -18.03 2.77
C SER A 47 -5.20 -19.48 3.26
N TRP A 48 -6.41 -19.98 3.59
CA TRP A 48 -6.63 -21.31 4.18
C TRP A 48 -6.92 -22.44 3.16
N GLY A 49 -6.50 -22.26 1.91
CA GLY A 49 -6.75 -23.23 0.86
C GLY A 49 -8.24 -23.38 0.53
N ASN A 50 -8.67 -24.61 0.17
CA ASN A 50 -10.04 -24.92 -0.21
C ASN A 50 -10.91 -25.26 1.01
N CYS A 51 -10.97 -24.36 1.98
CA CYS A 51 -11.61 -24.60 3.28
C CYS A 51 -13.16 -24.53 3.26
N ASN A 52 -13.78 -24.19 2.14
CA ASN A 52 -15.23 -24.05 2.00
C ASN A 52 -15.72 -24.50 0.61
N ASN A 53 -17.04 -24.50 0.40
CA ASN A 53 -17.68 -24.88 -0.86
C ASN A 53 -17.44 -23.91 -2.04
N MET A 54 -16.74 -22.80 -1.81
CA MET A 54 -16.31 -21.84 -2.83
C MET A 54 -14.80 -21.89 -3.11
N GLY A 55 -14.11 -23.00 -2.76
CA GLY A 55 -12.68 -23.16 -3.01
C GLY A 55 -11.80 -22.19 -2.24
N GLY A 56 -12.22 -21.75 -1.05
CA GLY A 56 -11.51 -20.78 -0.22
C GLY A 56 -11.85 -19.33 -0.53
N TYR A 57 -12.86 -19.06 -1.37
CA TYR A 57 -13.41 -17.73 -1.59
C TYR A 57 -14.64 -17.51 -0.73
N PHE A 58 -14.97 -16.23 -0.45
CA PHE A 58 -16.21 -15.85 0.22
C PHE A 58 -16.51 -14.37 -0.05
N TRP A 59 -17.72 -13.93 0.28
CA TRP A 59 -18.16 -12.56 0.11
C TRP A 59 -18.15 -11.82 1.44
N ILE A 60 -17.72 -10.56 1.44
CA ILE A 60 -17.86 -9.64 2.57
C ILE A 60 -18.68 -8.44 2.09
N SER A 61 -19.67 -8.04 2.87
CA SER A 61 -20.48 -6.84 2.57
C SER A 61 -19.62 -5.60 2.49
N TYR A 62 -19.97 -4.66 1.61
CA TYR A 62 -19.41 -3.31 1.61
C TYR A 62 -19.62 -2.57 2.92
N GLU A 63 -20.69 -2.92 3.67
CA GLU A 63 -21.03 -2.31 4.95
C GLU A 63 -20.34 -2.96 6.14
N ASP A 64 -19.45 -3.94 5.93
CA ASP A 64 -18.73 -4.61 7.04
C ASP A 64 -17.90 -3.62 7.84
N ALA A 65 -18.14 -3.56 9.14
CA ALA A 65 -17.51 -2.60 10.04
C ALA A 65 -15.98 -2.73 10.09
N MET A 66 -15.45 -3.93 9.82
CA MET A 66 -14.00 -4.17 9.84
C MET A 66 -13.28 -3.62 8.59
N LEU A 67 -14.02 -3.39 7.49
CA LEU A 67 -13.49 -2.82 6.26
C LEU A 67 -13.71 -1.31 6.14
N GLN A 68 -14.48 -0.71 7.04
CA GLN A 68 -14.79 0.71 7.03
C GLN A 68 -13.81 1.48 7.93
N ALA A 69 -12.74 2.03 7.33
CA ALA A 69 -11.72 2.81 8.05
C ALA A 69 -12.30 4.00 8.85
N GLU A 70 -13.41 4.58 8.38
CA GLU A 70 -14.11 5.65 9.09
C GLU A 70 -14.74 5.21 10.42
N LYS A 71 -15.05 3.91 10.53
CA LYS A 71 -15.68 3.31 11.72
C LYS A 71 -14.70 2.47 12.53
N ASN A 72 -13.60 2.07 11.95
CA ASN A 72 -12.59 1.22 12.57
C ASN A 72 -11.19 1.74 12.20
N GLU A 73 -10.52 2.38 13.15
CA GLU A 73 -9.16 2.91 12.96
C GLU A 73 -8.11 1.84 12.61
N GLU A 74 -8.42 0.57 12.89
CA GLU A 74 -7.57 -0.57 12.54
C GLU A 74 -7.87 -1.14 11.15
N ALA A 75 -8.93 -0.67 10.48
CA ALA A 75 -9.21 -1.09 9.11
C ALA A 75 -8.15 -0.54 8.16
N GLU A 76 -7.44 -1.41 7.50
CA GLU A 76 -6.40 -1.06 6.55
C GLU A 76 -6.58 -1.84 5.25
N VAL A 77 -6.66 -1.13 4.14
CA VAL A 77 -6.66 -1.71 2.81
C VAL A 77 -5.42 -1.23 2.07
N ALA A 78 -4.61 -2.19 1.62
CA ALA A 78 -3.43 -1.90 0.82
C ALA A 78 -3.66 -2.34 -0.64
N PHE A 79 -3.28 -1.50 -1.57
CA PHE A 79 -3.25 -1.81 -2.99
C PHE A 79 -1.82 -2.11 -3.41
N PHE A 80 -1.68 -3.07 -4.31
CA PHE A 80 -0.40 -3.38 -4.92
C PHE A 80 -0.52 -3.14 -6.42
N ASP A 81 0.34 -2.30 -6.93
CA ASP A 81 0.66 -2.24 -8.35
C ASP A 81 2.00 -2.92 -8.56
N VAL A 82 2.14 -3.65 -9.65
CA VAL A 82 3.35 -4.40 -9.94
C VAL A 82 3.84 -4.09 -11.34
N GLU A 83 5.12 -3.86 -11.43
CA GLU A 83 5.80 -3.69 -12.71
C GLU A 83 6.45 -4.99 -13.18
N LYS A 84 6.82 -5.03 -14.44
CA LYS A 84 7.62 -6.14 -14.96
C LYS A 84 8.98 -6.18 -14.27
N VAL A 85 9.48 -7.37 -14.01
CA VAL A 85 10.77 -7.59 -13.34
C VAL A 85 11.96 -7.03 -14.11
N ASP A 86 11.81 -6.84 -15.42
CA ASP A 86 12.80 -6.34 -16.37
C ASP A 86 12.62 -4.87 -16.76
N ASN A 87 11.81 -4.10 -16.02
CA ASN A 87 11.65 -2.66 -16.27
C ASN A 87 12.91 -1.85 -15.96
N TYR A 88 13.74 -2.34 -15.02
CA TYR A 88 14.97 -1.68 -14.58
C TYR A 88 16.15 -2.65 -14.58
N ASP A 89 17.30 -2.22 -15.06
CA ASP A 89 18.52 -3.03 -15.09
C ASP A 89 19.13 -3.18 -13.70
N ASN A 90 19.03 -2.15 -12.86
CA ASN A 90 19.56 -2.13 -11.51
C ASN A 90 18.56 -1.51 -10.52
N ASN A 91 18.53 -2.05 -9.29
CA ASN A 91 17.83 -1.50 -8.16
C ASN A 91 18.84 -1.29 -7.01
N TYR A 92 18.91 -0.06 -6.51
CA TYR A 92 19.80 0.35 -5.44
C TYR A 92 18.98 0.61 -4.18
N GLN A 93 19.18 -0.21 -3.14
CA GLN A 93 18.44 -0.13 -1.88
C GLN A 93 19.25 -0.72 -0.74
N TYR A 94 19.02 -0.27 0.49
CA TYR A 94 19.63 -0.81 1.69
C TYR A 94 18.66 -1.59 2.58
N ASP A 95 17.36 -1.42 2.40
CA ASP A 95 16.30 -1.90 3.30
C ASP A 95 15.48 -3.06 2.73
N GLY A 96 15.78 -3.51 1.51
CA GLY A 96 15.00 -4.56 0.84
C GLY A 96 13.57 -4.14 0.51
N GLY A 97 13.28 -2.83 0.49
CA GLY A 97 11.96 -2.28 0.20
C GLY A 97 10.97 -2.39 1.38
N ILE A 98 11.45 -2.66 2.59
CA ILE A 98 10.61 -2.76 3.80
C ILE A 98 10.94 -1.59 4.73
N PRO A 99 9.93 -0.83 5.21
CA PRO A 99 10.18 0.23 6.16
C PRO A 99 10.54 -0.33 7.53
N PHE A 100 11.74 -0.01 8.03
CA PHE A 100 12.18 -0.44 9.36
C PHE A 100 11.85 0.55 10.47
N ALA A 101 11.80 1.83 10.13
CA ALA A 101 11.50 2.88 11.09
C ALA A 101 10.92 4.11 10.41
N PHE A 102 10.08 4.79 11.15
CA PHE A 102 9.55 6.10 10.76
C PHE A 102 9.91 7.12 11.83
N SER A 103 10.15 8.34 11.44
CA SER A 103 10.42 9.42 12.38
C SER A 103 9.67 10.68 11.99
N LYS A 104 8.96 11.25 12.94
CA LYS A 104 8.36 12.58 12.81
C LYS A 104 9.36 13.71 13.05
N SER A 105 10.57 13.38 13.53
CA SER A 105 11.60 14.36 13.88
C SER A 105 12.56 14.66 12.74
N PHE A 106 12.65 13.79 11.74
CA PHE A 106 13.51 13.98 10.57
C PHE A 106 12.67 14.38 9.36
N LEU A 107 12.93 15.58 8.86
CA LEU A 107 12.27 16.10 7.66
C LEU A 107 13.04 15.78 6.38
N ARG A 108 14.24 15.21 6.49
CA ARG A 108 15.11 14.90 5.36
C ARG A 108 15.81 13.57 5.60
N GLY A 109 15.93 12.78 4.54
CA GLY A 109 16.72 11.56 4.49
C GLY A 109 17.50 11.52 3.19
N ALA A 110 18.62 10.84 3.17
CA ALA A 110 19.40 10.62 1.97
C ALA A 110 20.03 9.23 1.97
N ASN A 111 20.16 8.65 0.78
CA ASN A 111 20.96 7.46 0.52
C ASN A 111 22.01 7.79 -0.54
N VAL A 112 23.20 7.24 -0.38
CA VAL A 112 24.30 7.37 -1.34
C VAL A 112 24.58 5.99 -1.93
N PHE A 113 24.58 5.89 -3.24
CA PHE A 113 24.84 4.65 -3.98
C PHE A 113 25.96 4.86 -4.97
N GLU A 114 26.73 3.83 -5.22
CA GLU A 114 27.70 3.78 -6.31
C GLU A 114 27.06 3.13 -7.52
N ALA A 115 26.95 3.87 -8.63
CA ALA A 115 26.44 3.32 -9.89
C ALA A 115 27.41 2.29 -10.47
N LYS A 116 26.89 1.20 -11.01
CA LYS A 116 27.70 0.11 -11.58
C LYS A 116 28.30 0.46 -12.95
N ALA A 117 27.71 1.44 -13.62
CA ALA A 117 28.12 1.94 -14.93
C ALA A 117 27.54 3.35 -15.15
N ASP A 118 27.68 3.87 -16.35
CA ASP A 118 26.90 5.05 -16.78
C ASP A 118 25.44 4.65 -16.92
N GLU A 119 24.60 5.14 -16.02
CA GLU A 119 23.19 4.74 -15.88
C GLU A 119 22.28 5.95 -15.92
N LYS A 120 21.05 5.74 -16.38
CA LYS A 120 19.98 6.73 -16.28
C LYS A 120 19.05 6.35 -15.14
N MET A 121 18.92 7.22 -14.15
CA MET A 121 17.90 7.05 -13.11
C MET A 121 16.51 7.13 -13.74
N GLN A 122 15.65 6.18 -13.41
CA GLN A 122 14.29 6.09 -13.95
C GLN A 122 13.24 6.39 -12.88
N ALA A 123 13.52 5.99 -11.64
CA ALA A 123 12.56 6.16 -10.55
C ALA A 123 13.25 6.23 -9.19
N VAL A 124 12.56 6.83 -8.23
CA VAL A 124 12.92 6.87 -6.81
C VAL A 124 11.73 6.37 -6.00
N SER A 125 11.98 5.57 -4.98
CA SER A 125 10.94 5.06 -4.10
C SER A 125 11.16 5.43 -2.64
N PHE A 126 10.08 5.64 -1.92
CA PHE A 126 10.07 5.86 -0.47
C PHE A 126 8.69 5.56 0.12
N TYR A 127 8.63 5.50 1.46
CA TYR A 127 7.38 5.29 2.19
C TYR A 127 6.90 6.56 2.86
N THR A 128 5.58 6.78 2.87
CA THR A 128 4.91 7.79 3.68
C THR A 128 4.00 7.13 4.71
N GLN A 129 3.96 7.68 5.93
CA GLN A 129 3.04 7.23 6.98
C GLN A 129 1.69 7.93 6.95
N GLU A 130 1.63 9.12 6.37
CA GLU A 130 0.45 9.97 6.39
C GLU A 130 0.01 10.25 4.94
N ALA A 131 -1.26 10.53 4.77
CA ALA A 131 -1.83 11.00 3.52
C ALA A 131 -1.54 12.50 3.30
N ASN A 132 -1.61 12.95 2.06
CA ASN A 132 -1.40 14.34 1.66
C ASN A 132 -0.03 14.92 2.07
N VAL A 133 1.01 14.10 1.95
CA VAL A 133 2.40 14.50 2.27
C VAL A 133 3.03 15.22 1.10
N ASN A 134 3.53 16.43 1.35
CA ASN A 134 4.37 17.13 0.38
C ASN A 134 5.78 16.56 0.40
N TYR A 135 6.33 16.33 -0.78
CA TYR A 135 7.69 15.82 -0.94
C TYR A 135 8.53 16.66 -1.88
N GLU A 136 9.83 16.61 -1.67
CA GLU A 136 10.84 17.07 -2.60
C GLU A 136 11.94 16.01 -2.68
N VAL A 137 12.20 15.50 -3.88
CA VAL A 137 13.29 14.56 -4.17
C VAL A 137 14.35 15.31 -4.96
N SER A 138 15.59 15.31 -4.49
CA SER A 138 16.73 15.91 -5.16
C SER A 138 17.81 14.87 -5.40
N ILE A 139 18.32 14.80 -6.61
CA ILE A 139 19.34 13.84 -7.05
C ILE A 139 20.64 14.60 -7.27
N TYR A 140 21.67 14.15 -6.57
CA TYR A 140 23.02 14.73 -6.64
C TYR A 140 23.99 13.71 -7.23
N GLU A 141 24.88 14.16 -8.09
CA GLU A 141 25.96 13.40 -8.68
C GLU A 141 27.27 13.69 -7.96
N SER A 142 28.06 12.64 -7.70
CA SER A 142 29.39 12.74 -7.05
C SER A 142 29.39 13.50 -5.71
N PRO A 143 28.50 13.19 -4.76
CA PRO A 143 28.55 13.80 -3.45
C PRO A 143 29.72 13.27 -2.61
N ASP A 144 30.16 14.04 -1.63
CA ASP A 144 31.02 13.52 -0.56
C ASP A 144 30.23 12.54 0.31
N SER A 145 30.88 11.51 0.83
CA SER A 145 30.25 10.47 1.66
C SER A 145 29.54 11.03 2.90
N ASP A 146 30.06 12.11 3.47
CA ASP A 146 29.58 12.72 4.70
C ASP A 146 28.56 13.83 4.46
N ASN A 147 28.41 14.27 3.21
CA ASN A 147 27.47 15.31 2.82
C ASN A 147 26.79 14.99 1.49
N PRO A 148 25.67 14.28 1.50
CA PRO A 148 24.94 13.89 0.28
C PRO A 148 24.52 15.07 -0.62
N MET A 149 24.46 16.30 -0.08
CA MET A 149 24.09 17.50 -0.82
C MET A 149 25.29 18.27 -1.38
N SER A 150 26.53 17.81 -1.18
CA SER A 150 27.74 18.47 -1.70
C SER A 150 27.95 18.29 -3.19
N GLY A 151 27.33 17.27 -3.77
CA GLY A 151 27.44 16.95 -5.18
C GLY A 151 26.74 17.95 -6.10
N LYS A 152 26.84 17.72 -7.39
CA LYS A 152 26.13 18.49 -8.39
C LYS A 152 24.66 18.07 -8.42
N LEU A 153 23.73 18.99 -8.19
CA LEU A 153 22.30 18.73 -8.38
C LEU A 153 22.01 18.46 -9.86
N VAL A 154 21.50 17.26 -10.18
CA VAL A 154 21.21 16.83 -11.55
C VAL A 154 19.72 16.77 -11.85
N SER A 155 18.89 16.53 -10.83
CA SER A 155 17.43 16.55 -10.98
C SER A 155 16.74 16.88 -9.66
N SER A 156 15.57 17.46 -9.74
CA SER A 156 14.69 17.69 -8.60
C SER A 156 13.24 17.50 -9.02
N LEU A 157 12.47 16.83 -8.14
CA LEU A 157 11.06 16.54 -8.32
C LEU A 157 10.34 16.85 -7.02
N SER A 158 9.21 17.53 -7.10
CA SER A 158 8.37 17.81 -5.94
C SER A 158 6.90 17.61 -6.25
N GLY A 159 6.11 17.33 -5.23
CA GLY A 159 4.68 17.11 -5.37
C GLY A 159 4.02 16.79 -4.05
N THR A 160 2.80 16.25 -4.14
CA THR A 160 2.02 15.78 -3.00
C THR A 160 1.61 14.34 -3.24
N ILE A 161 1.82 13.48 -2.24
CA ILE A 161 1.33 12.10 -2.23
C ILE A 161 0.02 12.10 -1.45
N ALA A 162 -1.06 11.75 -2.15
CA ALA A 162 -2.41 11.76 -1.59
C ALA A 162 -2.61 10.64 -0.56
N GLU A 163 -2.04 9.45 -0.82
CA GLU A 163 -2.25 8.27 0.00
C GLU A 163 -0.96 7.86 0.73
N ARG A 164 -1.10 7.28 1.91
CA ARG A 164 0.03 6.71 2.65
C ARG A 164 0.50 5.41 2.03
N GLY A 165 1.77 5.10 2.17
CA GLY A 165 2.33 3.82 1.73
C GLY A 165 3.63 3.95 0.96
N TYR A 166 3.93 2.92 0.19
CA TYR A 166 5.06 2.89 -0.72
C TYR A 166 4.75 3.68 -1.98
N CYS A 167 5.63 4.58 -2.31
CA CYS A 167 5.51 5.44 -3.48
C CYS A 167 6.69 5.20 -4.42
N LEU A 168 6.40 5.02 -5.69
CA LEU A 168 7.38 4.98 -6.78
C LEU A 168 7.17 6.20 -7.66
N LEU A 169 8.19 7.05 -7.74
CA LEU A 169 8.16 8.30 -8.50
C LEU A 169 9.11 8.20 -9.68
N TYR A 170 8.62 8.43 -10.87
CA TYR A 170 9.41 8.46 -12.10
C TYR A 170 10.13 9.80 -12.25
N THR A 171 11.41 9.75 -12.64
CA THR A 171 12.31 10.93 -12.76
C THR A 171 12.50 11.36 -14.22
#